data_8e07b059c85a5d1b9eefd40bc6d32381
#
_entry.id   8e07b059c85a5d1b9eefd40bc6d32381
#
_cell.length_a   1.000
_cell.length_b   1.000
_cell.length_c   1.000
_cell.angle_alpha   90.00
_cell.angle_beta   90.00
_cell.angle_gamma   90.00
#
_symmetry.space_group_name_H-M   'P 1'
#
loop_
_entity.id
_entity.type
_entity.pdbx_description
1 polymer ?
#
loop_
_entity_poly.entity_id
_entity_poly.type
_entity_poly.pdbx_seq_one_letter_code
_entity_poly.pdbx_strand_id
1 'polypeptide(L)'
;KATGGTYYALKDGQPTGCNPFQLPDSPKTREFIYRLVGICGKNAEGRVTAAEEKQIQLAVDTLMNTIDFENRNFSVLLQSIPPEPTKADNLRGRLSRWCRSEGGRYAWCLDNTSNDFDPDNFYRIGFDLTDILKDDYLPTEPVLAYLFFLRDLMMTRVAAAGGILATVIEEFWYPARFKITQDFMLKILKTDRKRAGWVILTSQSPEDAINCPIFSAIVQQTPTKIFLPNPDAQYERSYDQTGITQKEYDELVKLTLESRTFLIRQSRQSAFATLNLYGFDDEMAVLSGSSRNVAILDDIQDEMGDVSVDMWYPVFKDRVRQARQAKRQKAA
;
A
#
# COMPACT_ATOMS: atom_id res chain seq x y z
N LYS A 1 1.30 -7.09 13.38
CA LYS A 1 1.07 -8.07 14.44
C LYS A 1 1.78 -7.65 15.75
N ALA A 2 3.10 -7.51 15.79
CA ALA A 2 3.87 -7.20 17.02
C ALA A 2 3.43 -5.92 17.75
N THR A 3 2.76 -5.00 17.11
CA THR A 3 2.29 -3.72 17.67
C THR A 3 0.79 -3.66 17.89
N GLY A 4 0.08 -4.79 17.82
CA GLY A 4 -1.38 -4.85 17.95
C GLY A 4 -2.14 -4.28 16.73
N GLY A 5 -1.51 -4.26 15.56
CA GLY A 5 -2.15 -3.87 14.31
C GLY A 5 -2.68 -5.05 13.52
N THR A 6 -3.59 -4.79 12.60
CA THR A 6 -4.10 -5.78 11.65
C THR A 6 -3.22 -5.78 10.40
N TYR A 7 -2.84 -6.95 9.94
CA TYR A 7 -1.99 -7.15 8.77
C TYR A 7 -2.67 -8.09 7.78
N TYR A 8 -2.82 -7.63 6.56
CA TYR A 8 -3.44 -8.37 5.48
C TYR A 8 -2.43 -8.69 4.38
N ALA A 9 -2.15 -9.97 4.15
CA ALA A 9 -1.41 -10.43 2.99
C ALA A 9 -2.42 -10.70 1.85
N LEU A 10 -2.47 -9.83 0.86
CA LEU A 10 -3.33 -10.00 -0.30
C LEU A 10 -2.67 -10.94 -1.29
N LYS A 11 -3.22 -12.14 -1.45
CA LYS A 11 -2.64 -13.20 -2.28
C LYS A 11 -3.40 -13.34 -3.60
N ASP A 12 -2.65 -13.60 -4.67
CA ASP A 12 -3.21 -13.86 -6.00
C ASP A 12 -4.21 -15.03 -5.97
N GLY A 13 -5.39 -14.80 -6.52
CA GLY A 13 -6.45 -15.81 -6.59
C GLY A 13 -7.22 -16.05 -5.28
N GLN A 14 -6.86 -15.42 -4.17
CA GLN A 14 -7.58 -15.52 -2.90
C GLN A 14 -8.48 -14.29 -2.67
N PRO A 15 -9.68 -14.46 -2.11
CA PRO A 15 -10.56 -13.33 -1.78
C PRO A 15 -9.83 -12.28 -0.94
N THR A 16 -9.85 -11.03 -1.42
CA THR A 16 -9.19 -9.91 -0.72
C THR A 16 -10.00 -9.38 0.46
N GLY A 17 -11.30 -9.64 0.49
CA GLY A 17 -12.23 -8.98 1.41
C GLY A 17 -12.59 -7.55 0.98
N CYS A 18 -12.18 -7.09 -0.20
CA CYS A 18 -12.54 -5.76 -0.72
C CYS A 18 -13.89 -5.82 -1.45
N ASN A 19 -14.84 -5.03 -1.00
CA ASN A 19 -16.08 -4.76 -1.73
C ASN A 19 -16.33 -3.25 -1.77
N PRO A 20 -15.99 -2.57 -2.89
CA PRO A 20 -16.09 -1.11 -2.98
C PRO A 20 -17.52 -0.59 -2.91
N PHE A 21 -18.53 -1.41 -3.21
CA PHE A 21 -19.94 -1.03 -3.21
C PHE A 21 -20.56 -1.03 -1.81
N GLN A 22 -19.86 -1.58 -0.83
CA GLN A 22 -20.22 -1.55 0.59
C GLN A 22 -19.36 -0.56 1.40
N LEU A 23 -18.71 0.37 0.74
CA LEU A 23 -18.14 1.53 1.42
C LEU A 23 -19.23 2.54 1.80
N PRO A 24 -19.01 3.43 2.80
CA PRO A 24 -19.98 4.46 3.18
C PRO A 24 -20.41 5.30 1.99
N ASP A 25 -21.73 5.38 1.73
CA ASP A 25 -22.27 6.08 0.57
C ASP A 25 -22.13 7.60 0.75
N SER A 26 -21.48 8.21 -0.22
CA SER A 26 -21.29 9.65 -0.33
C SER A 26 -21.01 10.02 -1.79
N PRO A 27 -21.18 11.29 -2.18
CA PRO A 27 -20.78 11.75 -3.52
C PRO A 27 -19.33 11.42 -3.86
N LYS A 28 -18.43 11.52 -2.86
CA LYS A 28 -17.01 11.19 -2.98
C LYS A 28 -16.80 9.69 -3.23
N THR A 29 -17.53 8.84 -2.53
CA THR A 29 -17.45 7.38 -2.70
C THR A 29 -17.98 6.96 -4.05
N ARG A 30 -19.10 7.50 -4.49
CA ARG A 30 -19.68 7.21 -5.82
C ARG A 30 -18.73 7.62 -6.94
N GLU A 31 -18.16 8.82 -6.88
CA GLU A 31 -17.16 9.28 -7.84
C GLU A 31 -15.92 8.34 -7.89
N PHE A 32 -15.46 7.88 -6.75
CA PHE A 32 -14.40 6.88 -6.69
C PHE A 32 -14.82 5.56 -7.35
N ILE A 33 -16.02 5.07 -7.06
CA ILE A 33 -16.53 3.80 -7.65
C ILE A 33 -16.66 3.92 -9.18
N TYR A 34 -17.14 5.05 -9.72
CA TYR A 34 -17.18 5.26 -11.17
C TYR A 34 -15.79 5.10 -11.78
N ARG A 35 -14.78 5.74 -11.18
CA ARG A 35 -13.40 5.64 -11.65
C ARG A 35 -12.84 4.22 -11.51
N LEU A 36 -13.12 3.54 -10.40
CA LEU A 36 -12.67 2.16 -10.15
C LEU A 36 -13.26 1.17 -11.16
N VAL A 37 -14.57 1.24 -11.40
CA VAL A 37 -15.24 0.41 -12.42
C VAL A 37 -14.72 0.75 -13.82
N GLY A 38 -14.46 2.03 -14.10
CA GLY A 38 -13.80 2.46 -15.32
C GLY A 38 -12.42 1.84 -15.53
N ILE A 39 -11.61 1.74 -14.48
CA ILE A 39 -10.31 1.05 -14.55
C ILE A 39 -10.48 -0.43 -14.88
N CYS A 40 -11.42 -1.11 -14.23
CA CYS A 40 -11.74 -2.52 -14.49
C CYS A 40 -12.28 -2.74 -15.92
N GLY A 41 -12.93 -1.72 -16.48
CA GLY A 41 -13.52 -1.73 -17.81
C GLY A 41 -12.64 -1.19 -18.94
N LYS A 42 -11.37 -0.88 -18.71
CA LYS A 42 -10.45 -0.37 -19.75
C LYS A 42 -10.36 -1.30 -20.96
N ASN A 43 -10.39 -0.71 -22.14
CA ASN A 43 -10.16 -1.39 -23.42
C ASN A 43 -8.65 -1.55 -23.71
N ALA A 44 -8.30 -2.07 -24.86
CA ALA A 44 -6.90 -2.22 -25.29
C ALA A 44 -6.12 -0.90 -25.38
N GLU A 45 -6.82 0.24 -25.51
CA GLU A 45 -6.21 1.59 -25.49
C GLU A 45 -6.02 2.14 -24.06
N GLY A 46 -6.34 1.35 -23.03
CA GLY A 46 -6.19 1.73 -21.62
C GLY A 46 -7.25 2.72 -21.10
N ARG A 47 -8.39 2.84 -21.76
CA ARG A 47 -9.49 3.77 -21.42
C ARG A 47 -10.87 3.16 -21.63
N VAL A 48 -11.88 3.79 -21.07
CA VAL A 48 -13.29 3.62 -21.42
C VAL A 48 -13.73 4.78 -22.33
N THR A 49 -14.72 4.56 -23.15
CA THR A 49 -15.32 5.61 -24.00
C THR A 49 -16.29 6.47 -23.18
N ALA A 50 -16.62 7.68 -23.65
CA ALA A 50 -17.59 8.55 -22.98
C ALA A 50 -19.00 7.89 -22.86
N ALA A 51 -19.39 7.05 -23.82
CA ALA A 51 -20.63 6.29 -23.74
C ALA A 51 -20.56 5.22 -22.64
N GLU A 52 -19.44 4.52 -22.51
CA GLU A 52 -19.21 3.53 -21.46
C GLU A 52 -19.10 4.17 -20.08
N GLU A 53 -18.49 5.36 -19.95
CA GLU A 53 -18.47 6.12 -18.69
C GLU A 53 -19.90 6.42 -18.22
N LYS A 54 -20.78 6.85 -19.12
CA LYS A 54 -22.19 7.09 -18.80
C LYS A 54 -22.92 5.81 -18.39
N GLN A 55 -22.65 4.68 -19.05
CA GLN A 55 -23.20 3.38 -18.66
C GLN A 55 -22.73 2.96 -17.25
N ILE A 56 -21.43 3.16 -16.93
CA ILE A 56 -20.86 2.88 -15.61
C ILE A 56 -21.56 3.74 -14.56
N GLN A 57 -21.68 5.04 -14.77
CA GLN A 57 -22.34 5.95 -13.82
C GLN A 57 -23.76 5.51 -13.54
N LEU A 58 -24.55 5.25 -14.60
CA LEU A 58 -25.93 4.79 -14.46
C LEU A 58 -26.03 3.45 -13.71
N ALA A 59 -25.15 2.49 -14.02
CA ALA A 59 -25.14 1.18 -13.37
C ALA A 59 -24.79 1.28 -11.88
N VAL A 60 -23.79 2.08 -11.53
CA VAL A 60 -23.40 2.31 -10.14
C VAL A 60 -24.52 3.04 -9.39
N ASP A 61 -25.11 4.08 -9.95
CA ASP A 61 -26.21 4.80 -9.30
C ASP A 61 -27.44 3.91 -9.10
N THR A 62 -27.75 3.07 -10.08
CA THR A 62 -28.82 2.08 -9.96
C THR A 62 -28.52 1.12 -8.80
N LEU A 63 -27.32 0.54 -8.77
CA LEU A 63 -26.89 -0.37 -7.69
C LEU A 63 -27.01 0.30 -6.32
N MET A 64 -26.44 1.51 -6.19
CA MET A 64 -26.39 2.21 -4.90
C MET A 64 -27.75 2.69 -4.41
N ASN A 65 -28.70 2.97 -5.31
CA ASN A 65 -30.03 3.49 -4.96
C ASN A 65 -31.08 2.40 -4.77
N THR A 66 -30.94 1.22 -5.44
CA THR A 66 -32.02 0.22 -5.52
C THR A 66 -31.68 -1.11 -4.86
N ILE A 67 -30.41 -1.39 -4.62
CA ILE A 67 -29.96 -2.66 -4.04
C ILE A 67 -29.62 -2.47 -2.56
N ASP A 68 -30.08 -3.37 -1.71
CA ASP A 68 -29.77 -3.38 -0.30
C ASP A 68 -28.26 -3.52 -0.07
N PHE A 69 -27.75 -2.86 0.93
CA PHE A 69 -26.33 -2.72 1.21
C PHE A 69 -25.57 -4.07 1.19
N GLU A 70 -26.11 -5.09 1.84
CA GLU A 70 -25.48 -6.41 1.96
C GLU A 70 -25.39 -7.15 0.62
N ASN A 71 -26.23 -6.78 -0.35
CA ASN A 71 -26.33 -7.44 -1.65
C ASN A 71 -25.49 -6.73 -2.74
N ARG A 72 -24.91 -5.57 -2.43
CA ARG A 72 -24.11 -4.81 -3.38
C ARG A 72 -22.77 -5.49 -3.64
N ASN A 73 -22.49 -5.79 -4.89
CA ASN A 73 -21.21 -6.34 -5.33
C ASN A 73 -21.03 -6.15 -6.85
N PHE A 74 -19.89 -6.55 -7.36
CA PHE A 74 -19.55 -6.37 -8.79
C PHE A 74 -20.44 -7.20 -9.71
N SER A 75 -20.78 -8.43 -9.29
CA SER A 75 -21.68 -9.31 -10.06
C SER A 75 -23.09 -8.73 -10.21
N VAL A 76 -23.60 -8.04 -9.18
CA VAL A 76 -24.90 -7.35 -9.25
C VAL A 76 -24.81 -6.09 -10.11
N LEU A 77 -23.71 -5.32 -10.00
CA LEU A 77 -23.46 -4.18 -10.90
C LEU A 77 -23.55 -4.59 -12.37
N LEU A 78 -22.90 -5.72 -12.73
CA LEU A 78 -22.85 -6.19 -14.11
C LEU A 78 -24.24 -6.40 -14.73
N GLN A 79 -25.27 -6.72 -13.93
CA GLN A 79 -26.63 -6.91 -14.42
C GLN A 79 -27.22 -5.62 -15.01
N SER A 80 -26.76 -4.45 -14.54
CA SER A 80 -27.17 -3.13 -15.05
C SER A 80 -26.38 -2.66 -16.27
N ILE A 81 -25.34 -3.40 -16.70
CA ILE A 81 -24.59 -3.09 -17.93
C ILE A 81 -25.22 -3.86 -19.11
N PRO A 82 -25.73 -3.15 -20.13
CA PRO A 82 -26.38 -3.80 -21.27
C PRO A 82 -25.43 -4.74 -22.02
N PRO A 83 -25.91 -5.89 -22.49
CA PRO A 83 -25.12 -6.74 -23.37
C PRO A 83 -25.02 -6.11 -24.78
N GLU A 84 -23.82 -6.16 -25.37
CA GLU A 84 -23.54 -5.72 -26.74
C GLU A 84 -22.97 -6.91 -27.56
N PRO A 85 -23.80 -7.88 -27.95
CA PRO A 85 -23.34 -9.13 -28.56
C PRO A 85 -22.68 -8.95 -29.94
N THR A 86 -22.92 -7.83 -30.59
CA THR A 86 -22.34 -7.51 -31.91
C THR A 86 -20.92 -6.95 -31.84
N LYS A 87 -20.47 -6.54 -30.65
CA LYS A 87 -19.10 -6.04 -30.43
C LYS A 87 -18.27 -7.09 -29.72
N ALA A 88 -17.17 -7.52 -30.35
CA ALA A 88 -16.24 -8.48 -29.77
C ALA A 88 -15.56 -7.92 -28.50
N ASP A 89 -15.20 -6.63 -28.50
CA ASP A 89 -14.71 -5.91 -27.32
C ASP A 89 -15.77 -4.92 -26.84
N ASN A 90 -16.44 -5.24 -25.73
CA ASN A 90 -17.47 -4.42 -25.13
C ASN A 90 -17.28 -4.30 -23.61
N LEU A 91 -17.85 -3.25 -23.02
CA LEU A 91 -17.71 -2.95 -21.59
C LEU A 91 -18.13 -4.14 -20.70
N ARG A 92 -19.27 -4.77 -20.99
CA ARG A 92 -19.78 -5.89 -20.21
C ARG A 92 -18.81 -7.08 -20.22
N GLY A 93 -18.25 -7.43 -21.38
CA GLY A 93 -17.26 -8.50 -21.53
C GLY A 93 -15.95 -8.21 -20.78
N ARG A 94 -15.53 -6.94 -20.71
CA ARG A 94 -14.36 -6.55 -19.92
C ARG A 94 -14.64 -6.59 -18.41
N LEU A 95 -15.83 -6.15 -17.96
CA LEU A 95 -16.24 -6.19 -16.56
C LEU A 95 -16.54 -7.60 -16.05
N SER A 96 -17.01 -8.52 -16.91
CA SER A 96 -17.32 -9.90 -16.53
C SER A 96 -16.09 -10.64 -15.94
N ARG A 97 -14.88 -10.24 -16.33
CA ARG A 97 -13.63 -10.79 -15.75
C ARG A 97 -13.47 -10.52 -14.25
N TRP A 98 -14.21 -9.56 -13.71
CA TRP A 98 -14.18 -9.15 -12.31
C TRP A 98 -15.40 -9.67 -11.53
N CYS A 99 -16.29 -10.42 -12.16
CA CYS A 99 -17.56 -10.86 -11.59
C CYS A 99 -17.56 -12.35 -11.29
N ARG A 100 -17.90 -12.70 -10.07
CA ARG A 100 -18.01 -14.10 -9.62
C ARG A 100 -19.12 -14.84 -10.34
N SER A 101 -20.23 -14.16 -10.62
CA SER A 101 -21.38 -14.71 -11.38
C SER A 101 -21.00 -15.19 -12.78
N GLU A 102 -19.97 -14.63 -13.38
CA GLU A 102 -19.47 -14.96 -14.70
C GLU A 102 -18.23 -15.89 -14.68
N GLY A 103 -17.83 -16.38 -13.51
CA GLY A 103 -16.58 -17.13 -13.34
C GLY A 103 -15.33 -16.30 -13.62
N GLY A 104 -15.41 -14.99 -13.37
CA GLY A 104 -14.36 -14.03 -13.71
C GLY A 104 -13.04 -14.31 -13.02
N ARG A 105 -11.95 -14.33 -13.81
CA ARG A 105 -10.61 -14.63 -13.32
C ARG A 105 -10.15 -13.73 -12.17
N TYR A 106 -10.62 -12.48 -12.12
CA TYR A 106 -10.22 -11.46 -11.15
C TYR A 106 -11.32 -11.12 -10.14
N ALA A 107 -12.38 -11.95 -10.05
CA ALA A 107 -13.51 -11.71 -9.16
C ALA A 107 -13.07 -11.67 -7.68
N TRP A 108 -12.05 -12.42 -7.32
CA TRP A 108 -11.48 -12.46 -5.98
C TRP A 108 -10.97 -11.09 -5.48
N CYS A 109 -10.64 -10.16 -6.41
CA CYS A 109 -10.08 -8.85 -6.05
C CYS A 109 -11.12 -7.93 -5.40
N LEU A 110 -12.32 -7.78 -6.03
CA LEU A 110 -13.29 -6.73 -5.71
C LEU A 110 -14.73 -7.21 -5.62
N ASP A 111 -15.01 -8.48 -5.98
CA ASP A 111 -16.36 -9.04 -5.97
C ASP A 111 -16.58 -9.96 -4.75
N ASN A 112 -16.24 -9.44 -3.57
CA ASN A 112 -16.44 -10.14 -2.30
C ASN A 112 -17.85 -9.91 -1.77
N THR A 113 -18.39 -10.87 -1.00
CA THR A 113 -19.74 -10.80 -0.43
C THR A 113 -19.88 -9.71 0.62
N SER A 114 -18.82 -9.46 1.38
CA SER A 114 -18.73 -8.40 2.38
C SER A 114 -17.50 -7.54 2.14
N ASN A 115 -17.54 -6.32 2.68
CA ASN A 115 -16.37 -5.47 2.78
C ASN A 115 -15.75 -5.63 4.18
N ASP A 116 -14.57 -6.27 4.24
CA ASP A 116 -13.88 -6.54 5.51
C ASP A 116 -13.09 -5.32 6.00
N PHE A 117 -13.04 -4.25 5.20
CA PHE A 117 -12.28 -3.04 5.47
C PHE A 117 -13.19 -1.87 5.82
N ASP A 118 -13.73 -1.90 7.03
CA ASP A 118 -14.44 -0.75 7.60
C ASP A 118 -13.42 0.28 8.14
N PRO A 119 -13.37 1.49 7.55
CA PRO A 119 -12.46 2.55 8.03
C PRO A 119 -12.62 2.87 9.51
N ASP A 120 -13.77 2.54 10.11
CA ASP A 120 -14.08 2.82 11.49
C ASP A 120 -13.48 1.83 12.49
N ASN A 121 -13.05 0.67 12.03
CA ASN A 121 -12.56 -0.40 12.88
C ASN A 121 -11.03 -0.52 12.94
N PHE A 122 -10.27 0.28 12.17
CA PHE A 122 -8.82 0.15 12.13
C PHE A 122 -8.10 1.28 12.87
N TYR A 123 -7.25 0.89 13.82
CA TYR A 123 -6.29 1.77 14.48
C TYR A 123 -4.90 1.70 13.83
N ARG A 124 -4.46 0.50 13.46
CA ARG A 124 -3.23 0.23 12.72
C ARG A 124 -3.51 -0.85 11.70
N ILE A 125 -3.23 -0.58 10.45
CA ILE A 125 -3.46 -1.52 9.35
C ILE A 125 -2.25 -1.54 8.44
N GLY A 126 -1.84 -2.73 8.01
CA GLY A 126 -0.81 -2.95 7.01
C GLY A 126 -1.27 -3.92 5.94
N PHE A 127 -0.85 -3.68 4.71
CA PHE A 127 -1.12 -4.56 3.57
C PHE A 127 0.18 -5.05 2.97
N ASP A 128 0.32 -6.36 2.83
CA ASP A 128 1.34 -6.97 1.99
C ASP A 128 0.74 -7.17 0.59
N LEU A 129 1.40 -6.56 -0.37
CA LEU A 129 0.96 -6.54 -1.76
C LEU A 129 1.94 -7.29 -2.68
N THR A 130 2.86 -8.07 -2.13
CA THR A 130 3.92 -8.76 -2.90
C THR A 130 3.35 -9.57 -4.06
N ASP A 131 2.24 -10.26 -3.86
CA ASP A 131 1.59 -11.06 -4.89
C ASP A 131 0.73 -10.24 -5.87
N ILE A 132 0.46 -8.96 -5.55
CA ILE A 132 -0.38 -8.07 -6.35
C ILE A 132 0.47 -7.12 -7.20
N LEU A 133 1.61 -6.65 -6.68
CA LEU A 133 2.49 -5.70 -7.36
C LEU A 133 3.32 -6.42 -8.42
N LYS A 134 2.72 -6.67 -9.58
CA LYS A 134 3.36 -7.32 -10.73
C LYS A 134 3.22 -6.43 -11.96
N ASP A 135 4.23 -6.42 -12.83
CA ASP A 135 4.17 -5.69 -14.10
C ASP A 135 3.08 -6.30 -15.00
N ASP A 136 2.37 -5.44 -15.71
CA ASP A 136 1.28 -5.78 -16.63
C ASP A 136 0.17 -6.67 -16.03
N TYR A 137 0.01 -6.60 -14.71
CA TYR A 137 -0.99 -7.38 -13.99
C TYR A 137 -2.25 -6.54 -13.72
N LEU A 138 -3.36 -6.94 -14.34
CA LEU A 138 -4.61 -6.18 -14.30
C LEU A 138 -5.14 -5.86 -12.89
N PRO A 139 -5.05 -6.74 -11.88
CA PRO A 139 -5.51 -6.46 -10.52
C PRO A 139 -4.74 -5.36 -9.79
N THR A 140 -3.50 -5.06 -10.17
CA THR A 140 -2.63 -4.11 -9.44
C THR A 140 -3.27 -2.74 -9.31
N GLU A 141 -3.68 -2.13 -10.42
CA GLU A 141 -4.21 -0.76 -10.40
C GLU A 141 -5.50 -0.63 -9.59
N PRO A 142 -6.54 -1.47 -9.79
CA PRO A 142 -7.79 -1.33 -9.02
C PRO A 142 -7.65 -1.68 -7.54
N VAL A 143 -6.80 -2.64 -7.17
CA VAL A 143 -6.53 -2.95 -5.75
C VAL A 143 -5.83 -1.77 -5.09
N LEU A 144 -4.77 -1.23 -5.70
CA LEU A 144 -4.10 -0.04 -5.19
C LEU A 144 -5.06 1.16 -5.08
N ALA A 145 -5.89 1.39 -6.10
CA ALA A 145 -6.88 2.46 -6.08
C ALA A 145 -7.83 2.33 -4.88
N TYR A 146 -8.31 1.11 -4.60
CA TYR A 146 -9.17 0.83 -3.46
C TYR A 146 -8.46 1.13 -2.13
N LEU A 147 -7.23 0.65 -1.94
CA LEU A 147 -6.47 0.85 -0.70
C LEU A 147 -6.14 2.33 -0.45
N PHE A 148 -5.79 3.08 -1.49
CA PHE A 148 -5.56 4.52 -1.37
C PHE A 148 -6.86 5.28 -1.04
N PHE A 149 -7.99 4.85 -1.59
CA PHE A 149 -9.28 5.44 -1.24
C PHE A 149 -9.70 5.11 0.19
N LEU A 150 -9.52 3.86 0.63
CA LEU A 150 -9.72 3.45 2.02
C LEU A 150 -8.91 4.32 2.98
N ARG A 151 -7.64 4.54 2.67
CA ARG A 151 -6.76 5.44 3.44
C ARG A 151 -7.30 6.87 3.48
N ASP A 152 -7.86 7.39 2.38
CA ASP A 152 -8.44 8.73 2.32
C ASP A 152 -9.73 8.86 3.16
N LEU A 153 -10.52 7.79 3.26
CA LEU A 153 -11.65 7.71 4.20
C LEU A 153 -11.14 7.70 5.65
N MET A 154 -10.15 6.89 5.97
CA MET A 154 -9.51 6.87 7.29
C MET A 154 -8.97 8.24 7.69
N MET A 155 -8.31 8.96 6.78
CA MET A 155 -7.81 10.32 7.04
C MET A 155 -8.95 11.28 7.37
N THR A 156 -10.08 11.19 6.67
CA THR A 156 -11.24 12.05 6.93
C THR A 156 -11.79 11.83 8.33
N ARG A 157 -11.91 10.58 8.73
CA ARG A 157 -12.37 10.17 10.06
C ARG A 157 -11.40 10.60 11.17
N VAL A 158 -10.11 10.26 11.02
CA VAL A 158 -9.07 10.57 12.02
C VAL A 158 -8.96 12.08 12.22
N ALA A 159 -9.01 12.87 11.14
CA ALA A 159 -9.01 14.32 11.22
C ALA A 159 -10.24 14.88 11.95
N ALA A 160 -11.43 14.32 11.70
CA ALA A 160 -12.66 14.72 12.39
C ALA A 160 -12.61 14.40 13.90
N ALA A 161 -11.91 13.31 14.28
CA ALA A 161 -11.68 12.93 15.68
C ALA A 161 -10.52 13.69 16.35
N GLY A 162 -9.84 14.61 15.66
CA GLY A 162 -8.66 15.32 16.17
C GLY A 162 -7.41 14.44 16.33
N GLY A 163 -7.38 13.29 15.68
CA GLY A 163 -6.28 12.35 15.71
C GLY A 163 -5.18 12.64 14.70
N ILE A 164 -4.16 11.76 14.67
CA ILE A 164 -3.03 11.83 13.73
C ILE A 164 -3.02 10.54 12.90
N LEU A 165 -2.93 10.65 11.57
CA LEU A 165 -2.74 9.52 10.68
C LEU A 165 -1.32 9.50 10.11
N ALA A 166 -0.57 8.46 10.45
CA ALA A 166 0.70 8.12 9.81
C ALA A 166 0.44 7.18 8.63
N THR A 167 1.04 7.48 7.48
CA THR A 167 0.97 6.64 6.28
C THR A 167 2.38 6.27 5.85
N VAL A 168 2.67 4.99 5.70
CA VAL A 168 3.93 4.49 5.15
C VAL A 168 3.64 3.86 3.81
N ILE A 169 4.34 4.29 2.77
CA ILE A 169 4.25 3.75 1.41
C ILE A 169 5.64 3.26 1.01
N GLU A 170 5.83 1.96 1.09
CA GLU A 170 7.05 1.32 0.62
C GLU A 170 7.05 1.23 -0.91
N GLU A 171 8.23 1.33 -1.51
CA GLU A 171 8.41 1.35 -2.98
C GLU A 171 7.40 2.28 -3.67
N PHE A 172 7.31 3.53 -3.16
CA PHE A 172 6.29 4.50 -3.54
C PHE A 172 6.26 4.82 -5.04
N TRP A 173 7.35 4.58 -5.76
CA TRP A 173 7.44 4.73 -7.21
C TRP A 173 6.51 3.78 -7.96
N TYR A 174 6.25 2.60 -7.38
CA TYR A 174 5.40 1.60 -8.02
C TYR A 174 3.92 2.04 -8.10
N PRO A 175 3.22 2.38 -7.01
CA PRO A 175 1.88 2.94 -7.11
C PRO A 175 1.84 4.26 -7.89
N ALA A 176 2.91 5.04 -7.92
CA ALA A 176 2.97 6.28 -8.68
C ALA A 176 3.00 6.07 -10.22
N ARG A 177 3.04 4.85 -10.71
CA ARG A 177 2.88 4.53 -12.15
C ARG A 177 1.44 4.72 -12.64
N PHE A 178 0.44 4.59 -11.77
CA PHE A 178 -0.97 4.65 -12.14
C PHE A 178 -1.58 6.02 -11.86
N LYS A 179 -2.35 6.53 -12.81
CA LYS A 179 -2.90 7.89 -12.72
C LYS A 179 -3.77 8.10 -11.48
N ILE A 180 -4.60 7.12 -11.13
CA ILE A 180 -5.50 7.23 -9.98
C ILE A 180 -4.73 7.33 -8.66
N THR A 181 -3.70 6.52 -8.49
CA THR A 181 -2.87 6.55 -7.27
C THR A 181 -1.97 7.78 -7.22
N GLN A 182 -1.49 8.28 -8.38
CA GLN A 182 -0.81 9.59 -8.45
C GLN A 182 -1.68 10.71 -7.86
N ASP A 183 -2.97 10.75 -8.25
CA ASP A 183 -3.91 11.77 -7.76
C ASP A 183 -4.07 11.68 -6.23
N PHE A 184 -4.17 10.47 -5.67
CA PHE A 184 -4.20 10.27 -4.22
C PHE A 184 -2.88 10.68 -3.55
N MET A 185 -1.74 10.27 -4.07
CA MET A 185 -0.43 10.62 -3.53
C MET A 185 -0.21 12.14 -3.54
N LEU A 186 -0.55 12.82 -4.65
CA LEU A 186 -0.48 14.28 -4.72
C LEU A 186 -1.40 14.94 -3.71
N LYS A 187 -2.59 14.39 -3.48
CA LYS A 187 -3.51 14.87 -2.45
C LYS A 187 -2.91 14.70 -1.06
N ILE A 188 -2.38 13.52 -0.73
CA ILE A 188 -1.69 13.24 0.54
C ILE A 188 -0.59 14.28 0.78
N LEU A 189 0.33 14.44 -0.17
CA LEU A 189 1.46 15.35 -0.07
C LEU A 189 1.04 16.82 0.15
N LYS A 190 -0.05 17.26 -0.51
CA LYS A 190 -0.48 18.67 -0.47
C LYS A 190 -1.41 18.99 0.70
N THR A 191 -2.19 18.03 1.20
CA THR A 191 -3.29 18.33 2.11
C THR A 191 -3.15 17.73 3.50
N ASP A 192 -2.45 16.62 3.67
CA ASP A 192 -2.47 15.88 4.93
C ASP A 192 -1.84 16.61 6.09
N ARG A 193 -0.80 17.42 5.83
CA ARG A 193 -0.21 18.28 6.87
C ARG A 193 -1.26 19.15 7.57
N LYS A 194 -2.26 19.66 6.83
CA LYS A 194 -3.35 20.49 7.40
C LYS A 194 -4.38 19.67 8.16
N ARG A 195 -4.37 18.37 8.00
CA ARG A 195 -5.31 17.40 8.58
C ARG A 195 -4.65 16.51 9.65
N ALA A 196 -3.50 16.96 10.21
CA ALA A 196 -2.67 16.19 11.13
C ALA A 196 -2.24 14.80 10.58
N GLY A 197 -2.06 14.71 9.27
CA GLY A 197 -1.48 13.54 8.61
C GLY A 197 0.00 13.76 8.30
N TRP A 198 0.77 12.68 8.32
CA TRP A 198 2.13 12.66 7.83
C TRP A 198 2.40 11.38 7.02
N VAL A 199 3.36 11.44 6.12
CA VAL A 199 3.68 10.36 5.21
C VAL A 199 5.17 10.05 5.22
N ILE A 200 5.49 8.78 5.19
CA ILE A 200 6.83 8.25 4.90
C ILE A 200 6.74 7.57 3.53
N LEU A 201 7.60 8.00 2.62
CA LEU A 201 7.80 7.37 1.32
C LEU A 201 9.17 6.72 1.32
N THR A 202 9.26 5.43 0.98
CA THR A 202 10.54 4.72 0.88
C THR A 202 10.77 4.19 -0.53
N SER A 203 12.04 4.12 -0.92
CA SER A 203 12.49 3.47 -2.14
C SER A 203 13.89 2.91 -1.92
N GLN A 204 14.23 1.84 -2.60
CA GLN A 204 15.56 1.23 -2.54
C GLN A 204 16.58 2.04 -3.34
N SER A 205 16.12 2.75 -4.38
CA SER A 205 16.97 3.53 -5.27
C SER A 205 16.44 4.95 -5.47
N PRO A 206 17.31 5.98 -5.44
CA PRO A 206 16.92 7.32 -5.82
C PRO A 206 16.46 7.42 -7.30
N GLU A 207 17.01 6.59 -8.19
CA GLU A 207 16.64 6.54 -9.61
C GLU A 207 15.15 6.25 -9.80
N ASP A 208 14.59 5.32 -9.02
CA ASP A 208 13.17 4.98 -9.07
C ASP A 208 12.30 6.17 -8.67
N ALA A 209 12.78 6.92 -7.67
CA ALA A 209 12.11 8.15 -7.24
C ALA A 209 12.12 9.22 -8.33
N ILE A 210 13.27 9.44 -8.98
CA ILE A 210 13.47 10.48 -10.00
C ILE A 210 12.61 10.20 -11.23
N ASN A 211 12.54 8.94 -11.66
CA ASN A 211 11.74 8.52 -12.80
C ASN A 211 10.23 8.51 -12.53
N CYS A 212 9.83 8.75 -11.28
CA CYS A 212 8.43 8.81 -10.90
C CYS A 212 7.74 10.08 -11.46
N PRO A 213 6.56 9.98 -12.10
CA PRO A 213 5.85 11.12 -12.70
C PRO A 213 5.53 12.27 -11.74
N ILE A 214 5.48 11.98 -10.42
CA ILE A 214 5.18 12.97 -9.38
C ILE A 214 6.42 13.38 -8.55
N PHE A 215 7.63 13.05 -9.02
CA PHE A 215 8.89 13.29 -8.30
C PHE A 215 9.06 14.75 -7.85
N SER A 216 8.78 15.71 -8.72
CA SER A 216 8.91 17.13 -8.36
C SER A 216 8.03 17.52 -7.17
N ALA A 217 6.82 16.98 -7.10
CA ALA A 217 5.92 17.20 -5.96
C ALA A 217 6.44 16.50 -4.69
N ILE A 218 6.99 15.29 -4.82
CA ILE A 218 7.61 14.56 -3.71
C ILE A 218 8.75 15.38 -3.13
N VAL A 219 9.70 15.82 -3.95
CA VAL A 219 10.88 16.59 -3.50
C VAL A 219 10.47 17.88 -2.78
N GLN A 220 9.44 18.58 -3.29
CA GLN A 220 8.96 19.83 -2.71
C GLN A 220 8.18 19.63 -1.41
N GLN A 221 7.43 18.56 -1.28
CA GLN A 221 6.51 18.32 -0.15
C GLN A 221 7.11 17.44 0.95
N THR A 222 8.29 16.82 0.71
CA THR A 222 9.02 16.06 1.72
C THR A 222 10.26 16.82 2.17
N PRO A 223 10.14 17.75 3.11
CA PRO A 223 11.25 18.58 3.56
C PRO A 223 12.34 17.79 4.28
N THR A 224 12.01 16.66 4.87
CA THR A 224 12.97 15.75 5.51
C THR A 224 13.26 14.58 4.58
N LYS A 225 14.52 14.34 4.31
CA LYS A 225 15.02 13.21 3.52
C LYS A 225 16.09 12.47 4.31
N ILE A 226 16.05 11.15 4.24
CA ILE A 226 17.00 10.27 4.91
C ILE A 226 17.65 9.43 3.82
N PHE A 227 18.98 9.49 3.74
CA PHE A 227 19.78 8.73 2.80
C PHE A 227 20.62 7.70 3.57
N LEU A 228 20.38 6.44 3.24
CA LEU A 228 21.17 5.32 3.76
C LEU A 228 22.42 5.12 2.88
N PRO A 229 23.50 4.51 3.41
CA PRO A 229 24.66 4.15 2.60
C PRO A 229 24.26 3.28 1.42
N ASN A 230 24.74 3.66 0.24
CA ASN A 230 24.57 2.89 -0.99
C ASN A 230 25.91 2.88 -1.74
N PRO A 231 26.67 1.78 -1.72
CA PRO A 231 27.98 1.71 -2.36
C PRO A 231 27.92 1.80 -3.88
N ASP A 232 26.77 1.47 -4.49
CA ASP A 232 26.58 1.50 -5.94
C ASP A 232 26.01 2.85 -6.45
N ALA A 233 25.87 3.83 -5.55
CA ALA A 233 25.32 5.13 -5.85
C ALA A 233 26.16 5.91 -6.87
N GLN A 234 25.50 6.67 -7.72
CA GLN A 234 26.14 7.60 -8.66
C GLN A 234 25.49 8.98 -8.51
N TYR A 235 26.30 9.99 -8.17
CA TYR A 235 25.80 11.33 -7.88
C TYR A 235 25.00 11.92 -9.04
N GLU A 236 25.62 11.97 -10.23
CA GLU A 236 25.05 12.61 -11.41
C GLU A 236 23.80 11.95 -11.96
N ARG A 237 23.59 10.67 -11.66
CA ARG A 237 22.41 9.93 -12.14
C ARG A 237 21.18 10.13 -11.27
N SER A 238 21.41 10.37 -9.97
CA SER A 238 20.29 10.24 -9.03
C SER A 238 20.33 11.22 -7.86
N TYR A 239 21.47 11.44 -7.25
CA TYR A 239 21.52 12.19 -6.00
C TYR A 239 21.48 13.71 -6.19
N ASP A 240 21.98 14.25 -7.29
CA ASP A 240 21.96 15.67 -7.62
C ASP A 240 20.54 16.27 -7.58
N GLN A 241 19.55 15.52 -8.11
CA GLN A 241 18.15 15.95 -8.16
C GLN A 241 17.42 15.83 -6.81
N THR A 242 17.96 15.07 -5.86
CA THR A 242 17.37 14.93 -4.53
C THR A 242 17.67 16.12 -3.62
N GLY A 243 18.61 16.96 -4.03
CA GLY A 243 19.02 18.19 -3.34
C GLY A 243 20.15 18.01 -2.36
N ILE A 244 20.84 16.84 -2.28
CA ILE A 244 22.11 16.73 -1.54
C ILE A 244 23.24 17.33 -2.35
N THR A 245 24.25 17.85 -1.67
CA THR A 245 25.46 18.39 -2.29
C THR A 245 26.46 17.29 -2.62
N GLN A 246 27.37 17.55 -3.57
CA GLN A 246 28.45 16.62 -3.87
C GLN A 246 29.25 16.24 -2.61
N LYS A 247 29.53 17.19 -1.74
CA LYS A 247 30.25 16.94 -0.48
C LYS A 247 29.50 15.98 0.44
N GLU A 248 28.17 16.15 0.58
CA GLU A 248 27.33 15.26 1.39
C GLU A 248 27.32 13.84 0.80
N TYR A 249 27.26 13.76 -0.53
CA TYR A 249 27.33 12.48 -1.23
C TYR A 249 28.69 11.80 -1.05
N ASP A 250 29.82 12.53 -1.22
CA ASP A 250 31.16 11.99 -1.06
C ASP A 250 31.39 11.41 0.36
N GLU A 251 30.75 11.98 1.39
CA GLU A 251 30.79 11.44 2.73
C GLU A 251 29.84 10.23 2.88
N LEU A 252 28.67 10.27 2.26
CA LEU A 252 27.67 9.20 2.34
C LEU A 252 28.20 7.88 1.76
N VAL A 253 28.87 7.91 0.60
CA VAL A 253 29.39 6.70 -0.07
C VAL A 253 30.59 6.07 0.65
N LYS A 254 31.24 6.78 1.58
CA LYS A 254 32.28 6.22 2.44
C LYS A 254 31.75 5.40 3.60
N LEU A 255 30.45 5.55 3.91
CA LEU A 255 29.83 4.83 5.02
C LEU A 255 29.59 3.37 4.65
N THR A 256 29.81 2.49 5.61
CA THR A 256 29.44 1.08 5.47
C THR A 256 28.02 0.83 6.01
N LEU A 257 27.38 -0.22 5.55
CA LEU A 257 26.06 -0.62 6.03
C LEU A 257 26.09 -0.95 7.54
N GLU A 258 27.18 -1.51 8.02
CA GLU A 258 27.38 -1.87 9.42
C GLU A 258 27.54 -0.64 10.34
N SER A 259 27.92 0.51 9.77
CA SER A 259 28.10 1.74 10.55
C SER A 259 26.80 2.23 11.15
N ARG A 260 25.63 1.83 10.59
CA ARG A 260 24.29 2.33 10.94
C ARG A 260 24.22 3.87 10.93
N THR A 261 25.10 4.48 10.16
CA THR A 261 25.17 5.94 9.99
C THR A 261 24.46 6.29 8.67
N PHE A 262 23.71 7.37 8.70
CA PHE A 262 22.93 7.85 7.56
C PHE A 262 22.91 9.37 7.54
N LEU A 263 22.62 9.94 6.39
CA LEU A 263 22.46 11.38 6.21
C LEU A 263 20.98 11.75 6.40
N ILE A 264 20.71 12.67 7.32
CA ILE A 264 19.42 13.36 7.43
C ILE A 264 19.58 14.74 6.82
N ARG A 265 18.70 15.09 5.88
CA ARG A 265 18.59 16.42 5.33
C ARG A 265 17.19 16.98 5.57
N GLN A 266 17.15 18.18 6.17
CA GLN A 266 15.90 18.90 6.37
C GLN A 266 16.03 20.31 5.78
N SER A 267 15.35 20.54 4.68
CA SER A 267 15.46 21.80 3.91
C SER A 267 16.89 22.10 3.50
N ARG A 268 17.58 23.07 4.13
CA ARG A 268 18.96 23.47 3.85
C ARG A 268 19.98 22.94 4.86
N GLN A 269 19.52 22.25 5.91
CA GLN A 269 20.38 21.69 6.93
C GLN A 269 20.54 20.20 6.73
N SER A 270 21.73 19.70 7.04
CA SER A 270 22.02 18.26 7.00
C SER A 270 22.89 17.86 8.17
N ALA A 271 22.76 16.60 8.58
CA ALA A 271 23.59 15.98 9.59
C ALA A 271 23.74 14.49 9.32
N PHE A 272 24.92 13.95 9.60
CA PHE A 272 25.11 12.51 9.72
C PHE A 272 24.70 12.07 11.11
N ALA A 273 23.87 11.06 11.21
CA ALA A 273 23.38 10.49 12.45
C ALA A 273 23.67 8.99 12.48
N THR A 274 24.03 8.48 13.63
CA THR A 274 24.25 7.03 13.83
C THR A 274 23.18 6.47 14.74
N LEU A 275 22.50 5.42 14.27
CA LEU A 275 21.48 4.72 15.05
C LEU A 275 22.16 3.76 16.03
N ASN A 276 22.18 4.11 17.32
CA ASN A 276 22.68 3.25 18.36
C ASN A 276 21.58 2.28 18.83
N LEU A 277 21.74 1.01 18.50
CA LEU A 277 20.84 -0.08 18.87
C LEU A 277 21.46 -1.02 19.92
N TYR A 278 22.45 -0.54 20.68
CA TYR A 278 23.06 -1.32 21.75
C TYR A 278 22.00 -1.64 22.82
N GLY A 279 21.88 -2.92 23.16
CA GLY A 279 20.88 -3.39 24.13
C GLY A 279 19.48 -3.67 23.57
N PHE A 280 19.23 -3.43 22.27
CA PHE A 280 17.95 -3.68 21.59
C PHE A 280 17.94 -4.98 20.76
N ASP A 281 18.79 -5.96 21.12
CA ASP A 281 18.92 -7.21 20.32
C ASP A 281 17.62 -8.02 20.21
N ASP A 282 16.81 -8.01 21.25
CA ASP A 282 15.53 -8.74 21.29
C ASP A 282 14.47 -8.02 20.46
N GLU A 283 14.38 -6.70 20.57
CA GLU A 283 13.48 -5.85 19.77
C GLU A 283 13.85 -5.91 18.29
N MET A 284 15.14 -5.88 18.00
CA MET A 284 15.64 -6.04 16.62
C MET A 284 15.30 -7.42 16.05
N ALA A 285 15.25 -8.46 16.88
CA ALA A 285 14.86 -9.79 16.42
C ALA A 285 13.40 -9.84 15.96
N VAL A 286 12.49 -9.11 16.62
CA VAL A 286 11.08 -8.96 16.20
C VAL A 286 10.96 -8.14 14.95
N LEU A 287 11.73 -7.05 14.83
CA LEU A 287 11.63 -6.08 13.73
C LEU A 287 12.40 -6.51 12.47
N SER A 288 13.34 -7.44 12.58
CA SER A 288 14.28 -7.78 11.49
C SER A 288 13.63 -8.49 10.28
N GLY A 289 12.41 -8.97 10.38
CA GLY A 289 11.72 -9.66 9.28
C GLY A 289 12.49 -10.85 8.69
N SER A 290 13.55 -11.36 9.36
CA SER A 290 14.27 -12.52 8.86
C SER A 290 13.36 -13.74 8.81
N SER A 291 13.40 -14.53 7.73
CA SER A 291 12.54 -15.71 7.53
C SER A 291 12.51 -16.65 8.74
N ARG A 292 13.65 -16.76 9.45
CA ARG A 292 13.74 -17.56 10.68
C ARG A 292 12.94 -16.96 11.82
N ASN A 293 13.06 -15.66 12.06
CA ASN A 293 12.35 -14.99 13.16
C ASN A 293 10.85 -14.92 12.88
N VAL A 294 10.48 -14.76 11.61
CA VAL A 294 9.08 -14.81 11.17
C VAL A 294 8.51 -16.20 11.44
N ALA A 295 9.20 -17.28 11.07
CA ALA A 295 8.76 -18.65 11.35
C ALA A 295 8.57 -18.90 12.85
N ILE A 296 9.53 -18.45 13.71
CA ILE A 296 9.38 -18.55 15.17
C ILE A 296 8.15 -17.80 15.67
N LEU A 297 7.86 -16.63 15.10
CA LEU A 297 6.69 -15.84 15.50
C LEU A 297 5.38 -16.51 15.04
N ASP A 298 5.36 -17.05 13.83
CA ASP A 298 4.20 -17.78 13.29
C ASP A 298 3.91 -19.04 14.13
N ASP A 299 4.93 -19.85 14.45
CA ASP A 299 4.80 -21.01 15.34
C ASP A 299 4.20 -20.62 16.71
N ILE A 300 4.65 -19.50 17.28
CA ILE A 300 4.12 -19.02 18.57
C ILE A 300 2.66 -18.59 18.44
N GLN A 301 2.29 -17.93 17.34
CA GLN A 301 0.91 -17.52 17.09
C GLN A 301 -0.01 -18.73 16.90
N ASP A 302 0.45 -19.76 16.20
CA ASP A 302 -0.30 -21.01 16.02
C ASP A 302 -0.50 -21.75 17.34
N GLU A 303 0.52 -21.73 18.24
CA GLU A 303 0.43 -22.38 19.55
C GLU A 303 -0.40 -21.60 20.58
N MET A 304 -0.28 -20.28 20.61
CA MET A 304 -0.86 -19.44 21.66
C MET A 304 -2.15 -18.74 21.24
N GLY A 305 -2.44 -18.67 19.94
CA GLY A 305 -3.57 -17.93 19.40
C GLY A 305 -3.36 -16.40 19.48
N ASP A 306 -4.47 -15.66 19.42
CA ASP A 306 -4.46 -14.19 19.48
C ASP A 306 -4.35 -13.70 20.93
N VAL A 307 -3.12 -13.69 21.45
CA VAL A 307 -2.79 -13.23 22.80
C VAL A 307 -2.04 -11.90 22.76
N SER A 308 -2.06 -11.16 23.87
CA SER A 308 -1.35 -9.87 23.98
C SER A 308 0.16 -10.01 23.81
N VAL A 309 0.81 -8.90 23.40
CA VAL A 309 2.27 -8.83 23.22
C VAL A 309 3.01 -9.25 24.48
N ASP A 310 2.52 -8.88 25.65
CA ASP A 310 3.13 -9.21 26.94
C ASP A 310 3.20 -10.72 27.20
N MET A 311 2.33 -11.50 26.58
CA MET A 311 2.31 -12.95 26.71
C MET A 311 3.24 -13.67 25.73
N TRP A 312 3.19 -13.31 24.44
CA TRP A 312 3.98 -14.01 23.41
C TRP A 312 5.43 -13.51 23.32
N TYR A 313 5.70 -12.24 23.63
CA TYR A 313 7.03 -11.66 23.45
C TYR A 313 8.12 -12.30 24.31
N PRO A 314 7.91 -12.64 25.61
CA PRO A 314 8.89 -13.41 26.39
C PRO A 314 9.24 -14.76 25.75
N VAL A 315 8.23 -15.50 25.26
CA VAL A 315 8.42 -16.80 24.60
C VAL A 315 9.23 -16.64 23.30
N PHE A 316 8.93 -15.61 22.52
CA PHE A 316 9.68 -15.29 21.31
C PHE A 316 11.17 -15.01 21.61
N LYS A 317 11.46 -14.19 22.61
CA LYS A 317 12.84 -13.89 23.02
C LYS A 317 13.61 -15.15 23.38
N ASP A 318 13.02 -16.03 24.16
CA ASP A 318 13.68 -17.26 24.58
C ASP A 318 13.94 -18.20 23.40
N ARG A 319 13.00 -18.38 22.49
CA ARG A 319 13.16 -19.20 21.28
C ARG A 319 14.25 -18.63 20.36
N VAL A 320 14.27 -17.32 20.14
CA VAL A 320 15.30 -16.68 19.33
C VAL A 320 16.69 -16.84 19.95
N ARG A 321 16.83 -16.68 21.28
CA ARG A 321 18.10 -16.89 22.01
C ARG A 321 18.59 -18.32 21.88
N GLN A 322 17.73 -19.30 22.09
CA GLN A 322 18.06 -20.73 21.93
C GLN A 322 18.51 -21.04 20.50
N ALA A 323 17.79 -20.51 19.53
CA ALA A 323 18.09 -20.68 18.11
C ALA A 323 19.44 -20.04 17.71
N ARG A 324 19.85 -18.90 18.32
CA ARG A 324 21.17 -18.28 18.15
C ARG A 324 22.28 -19.12 18.76
N GLN A 325 22.06 -19.66 19.97
CA GLN A 325 23.02 -20.53 20.65
C GLN A 325 23.28 -21.83 19.89
N ALA A 326 22.22 -22.49 19.42
CA ALA A 326 22.34 -23.69 18.59
C ALA A 326 23.12 -23.47 17.30
N LYS A 327 23.00 -22.29 16.68
CA LYS A 327 23.78 -21.93 15.50
C LYS A 327 25.28 -21.73 15.83
N ARG A 328 25.59 -21.12 16.96
CA ARG A 328 26.97 -20.92 17.42
C ARG A 328 27.67 -22.27 17.74
N GLN A 329 26.95 -23.19 18.37
CA GLN A 329 27.46 -24.53 18.67
C GLN A 329 27.72 -25.40 17.43
N LYS A 330 26.96 -25.18 16.35
CA LYS A 330 27.17 -25.88 15.07
C LYS A 330 28.30 -25.28 14.22
N ALA A 331 28.70 -24.05 14.52
CA ALA A 331 29.76 -23.33 13.79
C ALA A 331 31.14 -23.39 14.50
N ALA A 332 31.20 -23.88 15.75
CA ALA A 332 32.39 -24.18 16.50
C ALA A 332 32.77 -25.67 16.38
#